data_1efd07fe1c3e71122d2a80d2dd2bc7d3
#
_entry.id   1efd07fe1c3e71122d2a80d2dd2bc7d3
#
_cell.length_a   1.000
_cell.length_b   1.000
_cell.length_c   1.000
_cell.angle_alpha   90.00
_cell.angle_beta   90.00
_cell.angle_gamma   90.00
#
_symmetry.space_group_name_H-M   'P 1'
#
loop_
_entity.id
_entity.type
_entity.pdbx_description
1 polymer ?
#
loop_
_entity_poly.entity_id
_entity_poly.type
_entity_poly.pdbx_seq_one_letter_code
_entity_poly.pdbx_strand_id
1 'polypeptide(L)'
;MEKADRGSDIILYIDDDCKEFLEEARISALLTKYCRFLPIPVAFGKKKEWKDGKQVETNEDNIINETYPLWTRKPVELKDEDYKKFYQELYPMADEPLFWIHLNVDYPFNLTGILYFPKIKSNIELQRNKIQLYCNQVYVTDSVEGIVPDFLTLLHGVIDSPDIPLNVSRSYLQSDSNVKKISTYISKKVSDRLQAIFKNNRKAVSYTHLTLPTNR
;
A
#
# COMPACT_ATOMS: atom_id res chain seq x y z
N MET A 1 34.79 -18.81 0.11
CA MET A 1 34.53 -18.94 -1.33
C MET A 1 34.78 -17.59 -1.96
N GLU A 2 35.65 -17.51 -2.94
CA GLU A 2 35.77 -16.26 -3.75
C GLU A 2 34.61 -16.21 -4.73
N LYS A 3 33.89 -15.11 -4.74
CA LYS A 3 32.78 -14.88 -5.67
C LYS A 3 33.37 -14.46 -7.01
N ALA A 4 32.95 -15.11 -8.10
CA ALA A 4 33.43 -14.81 -9.44
C ALA A 4 32.86 -13.48 -9.97
N ASP A 5 31.64 -13.10 -9.49
CA ASP A 5 30.92 -11.91 -9.94
C ASP A 5 30.85 -10.82 -8.88
N ARG A 6 30.63 -9.57 -9.34
CA ARG A 6 30.41 -8.43 -8.45
C ARG A 6 29.10 -8.58 -7.68
N GLY A 7 29.16 -8.44 -6.36
CA GLY A 7 27.97 -8.51 -5.49
C GLY A 7 28.32 -9.11 -4.12
N SER A 8 27.28 -9.31 -3.28
CA SER A 8 27.40 -9.91 -1.95
C SER A 8 26.43 -11.08 -1.83
N ASP A 9 26.87 -12.14 -1.17
CA ASP A 9 26.03 -13.30 -0.82
C ASP A 9 25.73 -13.22 0.68
N ILE A 10 24.47 -13.35 1.04
CA ILE A 10 24.02 -13.45 2.44
C ILE A 10 23.50 -14.87 2.65
N ILE A 11 24.19 -15.62 3.51
CA ILE A 11 23.84 -17.01 3.81
C ILE A 11 23.31 -17.07 5.23
N LEU A 12 22.06 -17.50 5.38
CA LEU A 12 21.41 -17.71 6.67
C LEU A 12 21.32 -19.21 6.96
N TYR A 13 21.85 -19.63 8.09
CA TYR A 13 21.68 -20.99 8.59
C TYR A 13 20.40 -21.03 9.42
N ILE A 14 19.45 -21.85 9.00
CA ILE A 14 18.10 -21.94 9.59
C ILE A 14 18.09 -23.05 10.65
N ASP A 15 17.60 -22.76 11.84
CA ASP A 15 17.39 -23.72 12.90
C ASP A 15 16.18 -24.64 12.61
N ASP A 16 16.15 -25.79 13.27
CA ASP A 16 15.10 -26.79 13.07
C ASP A 16 13.68 -26.26 13.33
N ASP A 17 13.54 -25.36 14.29
CA ASP A 17 12.26 -24.71 14.61
C ASP A 17 11.80 -23.69 13.55
N CYS A 18 12.67 -23.31 12.61
CA CYS A 18 12.43 -22.30 11.58
C CYS A 18 12.42 -22.88 10.15
N LYS A 19 12.27 -24.20 10.00
CA LYS A 19 12.28 -24.88 8.67
C LYS A 19 11.24 -24.38 7.69
N GLU A 20 10.15 -23.74 8.17
CA GLU A 20 9.15 -23.12 7.31
C GLU A 20 9.75 -22.11 6.32
N PHE A 21 10.86 -21.44 6.69
CA PHE A 21 11.56 -20.48 5.82
C PHE A 21 12.43 -21.14 4.73
N LEU A 22 12.48 -22.46 4.66
CA LEU A 22 13.06 -23.21 3.53
C LEU A 22 12.01 -23.50 2.45
N GLU A 23 10.73 -23.25 2.73
CA GLU A 23 9.64 -23.45 1.77
C GLU A 23 9.50 -22.27 0.80
N GLU A 24 9.50 -22.56 -0.50
CA GLU A 24 9.35 -21.54 -1.56
C GLU A 24 8.08 -20.69 -1.36
N ALA A 25 6.96 -21.32 -1.02
CA ALA A 25 5.70 -20.64 -0.80
C ALA A 25 5.77 -19.63 0.36
N ARG A 26 6.47 -20.00 1.45
CA ARG A 26 6.66 -19.14 2.62
C ARG A 26 7.50 -17.91 2.28
N ILE A 27 8.63 -18.13 1.61
CA ILE A 27 9.50 -17.03 1.16
C ILE A 27 8.79 -16.14 0.15
N SER A 28 8.09 -16.71 -0.83
CA SER A 28 7.32 -15.95 -1.80
C SER A 28 6.27 -15.04 -1.13
N ALA A 29 5.55 -15.54 -0.13
CA ALA A 29 4.58 -14.75 0.63
C ALA A 29 5.24 -13.58 1.38
N LEU A 30 6.40 -13.79 2.01
CA LEU A 30 7.17 -12.75 2.69
C LEU A 30 7.68 -11.69 1.70
N LEU A 31 8.26 -12.11 0.59
CA LEU A 31 8.75 -11.21 -0.44
C LEU A 31 7.59 -10.37 -1.04
N THR A 32 6.44 -11.00 -1.30
CA THR A 32 5.25 -10.29 -1.77
C THR A 32 4.76 -9.27 -0.74
N LYS A 33 4.82 -9.58 0.55
CA LYS A 33 4.40 -8.65 1.60
C LYS A 33 5.35 -7.46 1.76
N TYR A 34 6.65 -7.71 1.82
CA TYR A 34 7.64 -6.70 2.22
C TYR A 34 8.39 -6.06 1.06
N CYS A 35 8.51 -6.74 -0.07
CA CYS A 35 9.33 -6.33 -1.20
C CYS A 35 8.52 -5.90 -2.43
N ARG A 36 7.19 -5.98 -2.37
CA ARG A 36 6.28 -5.79 -3.52
C ARG A 36 6.57 -4.54 -4.34
N PHE A 37 6.95 -3.45 -3.70
CA PHE A 37 7.12 -2.16 -4.35
C PHE A 37 8.53 -1.58 -4.21
N LEU A 38 9.52 -2.40 -3.87
CA LEU A 38 10.91 -1.95 -3.81
C LEU A 38 11.34 -1.32 -5.14
N PRO A 39 12.13 -0.21 -5.11
CA PRO A 39 12.55 0.49 -6.31
C PRO A 39 13.62 -0.23 -7.14
N ILE A 40 14.07 -1.39 -6.69
CA ILE A 40 15.02 -2.27 -7.37
C ILE A 40 14.37 -3.61 -7.67
N PRO A 41 14.64 -4.23 -8.84
CA PRO A 41 14.06 -5.53 -9.19
C PRO A 41 14.53 -6.61 -8.21
N VAL A 42 13.58 -7.39 -7.72
CA VAL A 42 13.81 -8.56 -6.86
C VAL A 42 13.46 -9.80 -7.66
N ALA A 43 14.47 -10.63 -7.96
CA ALA A 43 14.27 -11.90 -8.63
C ALA A 43 14.08 -13.02 -7.61
N PHE A 44 13.04 -13.84 -7.79
CA PHE A 44 12.81 -15.03 -6.98
C PHE A 44 12.37 -16.20 -7.87
N GLY A 45 13.26 -17.16 -8.05
CA GLY A 45 13.11 -18.29 -8.96
C GLY A 45 13.14 -17.88 -10.43
N LYS A 46 12.68 -18.78 -11.28
CA LYS A 46 12.57 -18.56 -12.73
C LYS A 46 11.09 -18.42 -13.13
N LYS A 47 10.84 -17.72 -14.23
CA LYS A 47 9.50 -17.67 -14.82
C LYS A 47 9.05 -19.04 -15.24
N LYS A 48 7.79 -19.40 -14.96
CA LYS A 48 7.18 -20.67 -15.35
C LYS A 48 6.15 -20.40 -16.43
N GLU A 49 6.27 -21.10 -17.56
CA GLU A 49 5.32 -21.04 -18.67
C GLU A 49 4.58 -22.38 -18.81
N TRP A 50 3.34 -22.31 -19.26
CA TRP A 50 2.58 -23.51 -19.60
C TRP A 50 2.91 -23.96 -21.02
N LYS A 51 3.54 -25.14 -21.16
CA LYS A 51 3.79 -25.81 -22.44
C LYS A 51 3.27 -27.23 -22.35
N ASP A 52 2.41 -27.60 -23.30
CA ASP A 52 1.81 -28.96 -23.39
C ASP A 52 1.17 -29.46 -22.10
N GLY A 53 0.45 -28.58 -21.38
CA GLY A 53 -0.24 -28.92 -20.13
C GLY A 53 0.67 -29.08 -18.91
N LYS A 54 1.96 -28.74 -19.00
CA LYS A 54 2.93 -28.77 -17.92
C LYS A 54 3.56 -27.39 -17.71
N GLN A 55 3.82 -27.05 -16.44
CA GLN A 55 4.64 -25.89 -16.13
C GLN A 55 6.12 -26.20 -16.40
N VAL A 56 6.75 -25.42 -17.25
CA VAL A 56 8.17 -25.50 -17.59
C VAL A 56 8.87 -24.22 -17.15
N GLU A 57 9.97 -24.34 -16.43
CA GLU A 57 10.78 -23.19 -16.06
C GLU A 57 11.52 -22.66 -17.29
N THR A 58 11.52 -21.34 -17.42
CA THR A 58 12.28 -20.63 -18.47
C THR A 58 13.66 -20.23 -17.94
N ASN A 59 14.52 -19.73 -18.82
CA ASN A 59 15.83 -19.18 -18.40
C ASN A 59 15.73 -17.75 -17.84
N GLU A 60 14.55 -17.13 -17.89
CA GLU A 60 14.34 -15.77 -17.41
C GLU A 60 14.08 -15.73 -15.90
N ASP A 61 14.65 -14.72 -15.24
CA ASP A 61 14.39 -14.49 -13.83
C ASP A 61 12.94 -14.04 -13.60
N ASN A 62 12.32 -14.57 -12.55
CA ASN A 62 11.00 -14.15 -12.14
C ASN A 62 11.12 -12.92 -11.24
N ILE A 63 10.90 -11.73 -11.81
CA ILE A 63 10.85 -10.48 -11.04
C ILE A 63 9.49 -10.38 -10.37
N ILE A 64 9.49 -10.31 -9.03
CA ILE A 64 8.29 -10.43 -8.20
C ILE A 64 7.71 -9.08 -7.74
N ASN A 65 8.43 -7.99 -7.94
CA ASN A 65 8.04 -6.67 -7.47
C ASN A 65 7.81 -5.68 -8.61
N GLU A 66 7.02 -4.66 -8.31
CA GLU A 66 6.77 -3.52 -9.19
C GLU A 66 7.66 -2.34 -8.75
N THR A 67 8.69 -2.04 -9.53
CA THR A 67 9.67 -1.00 -9.20
C THR A 67 9.18 0.43 -9.42
N TYR A 68 8.08 0.61 -10.14
CA TYR A 68 7.48 1.91 -10.43
C TYR A 68 5.97 1.89 -10.16
N PRO A 69 5.55 1.82 -8.91
CA PRO A 69 4.16 1.67 -8.53
C PRO A 69 3.30 2.89 -8.87
N LEU A 70 1.98 2.68 -8.91
CA LEU A 70 1.04 3.67 -9.42
C LEU A 70 1.12 5.02 -8.70
N TRP A 71 1.33 5.04 -7.39
CA TRP A 71 1.36 6.29 -6.61
C TRP A 71 2.60 7.16 -6.85
N THR A 72 3.64 6.64 -7.50
CA THR A 72 4.84 7.42 -7.88
C THR A 72 4.66 8.12 -9.21
N ARG A 73 3.62 7.76 -9.98
CA ARG A 73 3.31 8.35 -11.30
C ARG A 73 2.53 9.65 -11.13
N LYS A 74 2.62 10.53 -12.12
CA LYS A 74 1.86 11.77 -12.09
C LYS A 74 0.37 11.52 -12.32
N PRO A 75 -0.53 12.12 -11.53
CA PRO A 75 -1.98 11.92 -11.69
C PRO A 75 -2.52 12.23 -13.09
N VAL A 76 -1.89 13.16 -13.81
CA VAL A 76 -2.29 13.54 -15.18
C VAL A 76 -2.03 12.45 -16.23
N GLU A 77 -1.19 11.48 -15.92
CA GLU A 77 -0.83 10.36 -16.80
C GLU A 77 -1.72 9.14 -16.57
N LEU A 78 -2.57 9.18 -15.52
CA LEU A 78 -3.37 8.06 -15.05
C LEU A 78 -4.84 8.22 -15.39
N LYS A 79 -5.48 7.09 -15.69
CA LYS A 79 -6.92 6.98 -15.94
C LYS A 79 -7.61 6.33 -14.76
N ASP A 80 -8.94 6.48 -14.70
CA ASP A 80 -9.77 5.87 -13.66
C ASP A 80 -9.61 4.34 -13.58
N GLU A 81 -9.40 3.69 -14.72
CA GLU A 81 -9.17 2.25 -14.83
C GLU A 81 -7.88 1.83 -14.12
N ASP A 82 -6.81 2.64 -14.20
CA ASP A 82 -5.54 2.35 -13.55
C ASP A 82 -5.69 2.33 -12.03
N TYR A 83 -6.43 3.31 -11.49
CA TYR A 83 -6.73 3.37 -10.04
C TYR A 83 -7.58 2.19 -9.58
N LYS A 84 -8.60 1.80 -10.35
CA LYS A 84 -9.46 0.66 -10.01
C LYS A 84 -8.68 -0.65 -10.05
N LYS A 85 -7.85 -0.84 -11.08
CA LYS A 85 -7.00 -2.02 -11.23
C LYS A 85 -6.04 -2.13 -10.05
N PHE A 86 -5.35 -1.04 -9.71
CA PHE A 86 -4.44 -1.00 -8.58
C PHE A 86 -5.15 -1.29 -7.24
N TYR A 87 -6.38 -0.79 -7.05
CA TYR A 87 -7.18 -1.11 -5.87
C TYR A 87 -7.49 -2.61 -5.78
N GLN A 88 -7.87 -3.25 -6.88
CA GLN A 88 -8.13 -4.69 -6.92
C GLN A 88 -6.87 -5.53 -6.70
N GLU A 89 -5.72 -5.06 -7.14
CA GLU A 89 -4.43 -5.70 -6.87
C GLU A 89 -4.03 -5.65 -5.40
N LEU A 90 -4.36 -4.54 -4.72
CA LEU A 90 -4.13 -4.41 -3.27
C LEU A 90 -5.15 -5.19 -2.45
N TYR A 91 -6.40 -5.22 -2.90
CA TYR A 91 -7.54 -5.77 -2.17
C TYR A 91 -8.42 -6.66 -3.08
N PRO A 92 -7.96 -7.88 -3.43
CA PRO A 92 -8.63 -8.73 -4.42
C PRO A 92 -10.07 -9.11 -4.08
N MET A 93 -10.42 -9.11 -2.77
CA MET A 93 -11.75 -9.46 -2.28
C MET A 93 -12.66 -8.24 -2.04
N ALA A 94 -12.17 -7.04 -2.30
CA ALA A 94 -12.95 -5.83 -2.11
C ALA A 94 -13.77 -5.47 -3.36
N ASP A 95 -14.96 -4.87 -3.15
CA ASP A 95 -15.71 -4.26 -4.25
C ASP A 95 -14.98 -3.02 -4.76
N GLU A 96 -15.33 -2.55 -5.97
CA GLU A 96 -14.78 -1.29 -6.50
C GLU A 96 -14.94 -0.13 -5.50
N PRO A 97 -13.93 0.73 -5.37
CA PRO A 97 -13.99 1.88 -4.49
C PRO A 97 -15.02 2.90 -4.98
N LEU A 98 -15.58 3.70 -4.07
CA LEU A 98 -16.48 4.79 -4.41
C LEU A 98 -15.75 5.91 -5.17
N PHE A 99 -14.56 6.26 -4.69
CA PHE A 99 -13.65 7.24 -5.26
C PHE A 99 -12.28 7.11 -4.60
N TRP A 100 -11.32 7.87 -5.10
CA TRP A 100 -9.95 7.89 -4.58
C TRP A 100 -9.38 9.31 -4.57
N ILE A 101 -8.30 9.44 -3.82
CA ILE A 101 -7.50 10.66 -3.72
C ILE A 101 -6.05 10.27 -3.99
N HIS A 102 -5.45 10.83 -5.03
CA HIS A 102 -4.03 10.71 -5.29
C HIS A 102 -3.31 11.84 -4.53
N LEU A 103 -2.43 11.46 -3.62
CA LEU A 103 -1.56 12.35 -2.87
C LEU A 103 -0.25 12.52 -3.63
N ASN A 104 0.15 13.76 -3.86
CA ASN A 104 1.45 14.09 -4.46
C ASN A 104 1.85 15.47 -3.95
N VAL A 105 2.78 15.51 -3.00
CA VAL A 105 3.23 16.71 -2.29
C VAL A 105 4.74 16.65 -2.16
N ASP A 106 5.41 17.72 -2.58
CA ASP A 106 6.86 17.84 -2.50
C ASP A 106 7.29 18.86 -1.41
N TYR A 107 6.38 19.74 -1.00
CA TYR A 107 6.67 20.78 0.00
C TYR A 107 5.40 21.07 0.83
N PRO A 108 5.49 21.25 2.14
CA PRO A 108 6.68 21.33 3.03
C PRO A 108 7.19 19.96 3.52
N PHE A 109 6.69 18.88 3.01
CA PHE A 109 7.09 17.49 3.26
C PHE A 109 6.85 16.68 1.99
N ASN A 110 7.56 15.58 1.85
CA ASN A 110 7.36 14.65 0.74
C ASN A 110 6.29 13.63 1.12
N LEU A 111 5.20 13.60 0.36
CA LEU A 111 4.12 12.65 0.56
C LEU A 111 3.53 12.24 -0.79
N THR A 112 3.60 10.97 -1.08
CA THR A 112 2.90 10.37 -2.20
C THR A 112 1.96 9.28 -1.71
N GLY A 113 1.00 8.88 -2.52
CA GLY A 113 0.09 7.82 -2.11
C GLY A 113 -1.25 7.87 -2.82
N ILE A 114 -2.04 6.85 -2.61
CA ILE A 114 -3.42 6.80 -3.09
C ILE A 114 -4.30 6.29 -1.96
N LEU A 115 -5.28 7.10 -1.58
CA LEU A 115 -6.28 6.74 -0.59
C LEU A 115 -7.60 6.45 -1.29
N TYR A 116 -8.22 5.32 -0.96
CA TYR A 116 -9.47 4.85 -1.52
C TYR A 116 -10.58 4.88 -0.48
N PHE A 117 -11.77 5.23 -0.91
CA PHE A 117 -12.99 5.13 -0.14
C PHE A 117 -13.72 3.83 -0.54
N PRO A 118 -13.71 2.80 0.31
CA PRO A 118 -14.38 1.53 0.00
C PRO A 118 -15.90 1.68 0.06
N LYS A 119 -16.62 0.83 -0.67
CA LYS A 119 -18.05 0.61 -0.45
C LYS A 119 -18.23 -0.21 0.81
N ILE A 120 -18.94 0.34 1.80
CA ILE A 120 -19.23 -0.36 3.04
C ILE A 120 -20.56 -1.11 2.86
N LYS A 121 -20.54 -2.43 3.00
CA LYS A 121 -21.74 -3.27 3.07
C LYS A 121 -22.16 -3.43 4.54
N SER A 122 -23.45 -3.36 4.82
CA SER A 122 -24.03 -3.39 6.18
C SER A 122 -23.70 -4.64 7.01
N ASN A 123 -23.19 -5.72 6.42
CA ASN A 123 -22.93 -7.00 7.06
C ASN A 123 -21.45 -7.40 7.15
N ILE A 124 -20.52 -6.49 6.84
CA ILE A 124 -19.09 -6.80 6.89
C ILE A 124 -18.53 -6.15 8.15
N GLU A 125 -17.83 -6.90 8.97
CA GLU A 125 -16.95 -6.36 9.99
C GLU A 125 -16.07 -5.28 9.34
N LEU A 126 -16.20 -4.06 9.87
CA LEU A 126 -15.42 -2.92 9.41
C LEU A 126 -13.94 -3.24 9.65
N GLN A 127 -13.29 -3.79 8.64
CA GLN A 127 -11.84 -4.03 8.69
C GLN A 127 -11.15 -2.67 8.70
N ARG A 128 -10.78 -2.24 9.89
CA ARG A 128 -9.97 -1.04 10.12
C ARG A 128 -8.53 -1.32 9.68
N ASN A 129 -7.78 -0.25 9.40
CA ASN A 129 -6.34 -0.30 9.16
C ASN A 129 -5.94 -1.09 7.90
N LYS A 130 -6.45 -0.69 6.75
CA LYS A 130 -6.01 -1.21 5.45
C LYS A 130 -5.15 -0.21 4.66
N ILE A 131 -4.59 0.78 5.33
CA ILE A 131 -3.62 1.67 4.71
C ILE A 131 -2.23 1.12 4.99
N GLN A 132 -1.45 0.91 3.93
CA GLN A 132 -0.08 0.47 4.01
C GLN A 132 0.85 1.68 3.97
N LEU A 133 1.78 1.77 4.92
CA LEU A 133 2.79 2.80 4.99
C LEU A 133 4.09 2.32 4.36
N TYR A 134 4.63 3.16 3.50
CA TYR A 134 5.94 3.00 2.87
C TYR A 134 6.84 4.20 3.18
N CYS A 135 8.14 3.96 3.09
CA CYS A 135 9.18 4.99 3.09
C CYS A 135 10.11 4.74 1.91
N ASN A 136 10.04 5.60 0.89
CA ASN A 136 10.75 5.39 -0.39
C ASN A 136 10.49 3.99 -0.97
N GLN A 137 9.20 3.61 -1.06
CA GLN A 137 8.73 2.31 -1.56
C GLN A 137 9.12 1.10 -0.69
N VAL A 138 9.80 1.30 0.43
CA VAL A 138 10.08 0.24 1.41
C VAL A 138 8.90 0.12 2.38
N TYR A 139 8.32 -1.07 2.49
CA TYR A 139 7.21 -1.33 3.41
C TYR A 139 7.63 -1.09 4.86
N VAL A 140 6.82 -0.34 5.60
CA VAL A 140 7.04 -0.03 7.02
C VAL A 140 6.02 -0.76 7.89
N THR A 141 4.73 -0.49 7.68
CA THR A 141 3.65 -1.05 8.50
C THR A 141 2.29 -0.93 7.80
N ASP A 142 1.33 -1.72 8.24
CA ASP A 142 -0.09 -1.59 7.92
C ASP A 142 -0.91 -0.90 9.05
N SER A 143 -0.24 -0.53 10.14
CA SER A 143 -0.84 0.22 11.24
C SER A 143 -0.45 1.70 11.15
N VAL A 144 -1.35 2.52 10.60
CA VAL A 144 -1.15 3.96 10.40
C VAL A 144 -1.77 4.81 11.51
N GLU A 145 -1.95 4.24 12.69
CA GLU A 145 -2.48 4.94 13.84
C GLU A 145 -1.58 6.14 14.22
N GLY A 146 -2.18 7.30 14.35
CA GLY A 146 -1.47 8.56 14.61
C GLY A 146 -0.99 9.29 13.33
N ILE A 147 -0.91 8.63 12.18
CA ILE A 147 -0.58 9.25 10.89
C ILE A 147 -1.88 9.66 10.18
N VAL A 148 -2.86 8.77 10.18
CA VAL A 148 -4.19 9.04 9.63
C VAL A 148 -5.14 9.25 10.80
N PRO A 149 -5.95 10.32 10.79
CA PRO A 149 -6.93 10.56 11.84
C PRO A 149 -7.91 9.39 12.02
N ASP A 150 -8.35 9.14 13.24
CA ASP A 150 -9.23 8.00 13.58
C ASP A 150 -10.51 7.93 12.75
N PHE A 151 -11.08 9.08 12.38
CA PHE A 151 -12.28 9.13 11.55
C PHE A 151 -12.03 8.72 10.08
N LEU A 152 -10.78 8.63 9.65
CA LEU A 152 -10.36 8.16 8.34
C LEU A 152 -9.83 6.72 8.33
N THR A 153 -9.93 5.99 9.43
CA THR A 153 -9.44 4.60 9.56
C THR A 153 -10.13 3.60 8.64
N LEU A 154 -11.26 3.99 8.06
CA LEU A 154 -11.98 3.19 7.05
C LEU A 154 -11.41 3.32 5.64
N LEU A 155 -10.47 4.23 5.42
CA LEU A 155 -9.81 4.36 4.13
C LEU A 155 -8.89 3.16 3.89
N HIS A 156 -8.79 2.80 2.64
CA HIS A 156 -7.82 1.82 2.13
C HIS A 156 -6.74 2.55 1.33
N GLY A 157 -5.61 1.91 1.09
CA GLY A 157 -4.63 2.43 0.15
C GLY A 157 -3.19 2.38 0.62
N VAL A 158 -2.42 3.30 0.09
CA VAL A 158 -0.98 3.39 0.29
C VAL A 158 -0.60 4.84 0.61
N ILE A 159 0.28 4.99 1.58
CA ILE A 159 0.97 6.25 1.90
C ILE A 159 2.46 5.97 1.84
N ASP A 160 3.19 6.81 1.12
CA ASP A 160 4.64 6.73 1.02
C ASP A 160 5.25 8.11 1.35
N SER A 161 6.09 8.16 2.37
CA SER A 161 6.74 9.39 2.80
C SER A 161 8.08 9.11 3.46
N PRO A 162 9.18 9.71 2.96
CA PRO A 162 10.49 9.65 3.61
C PRO A 162 10.54 10.48 4.90
N ASP A 163 9.60 11.41 5.09
CA ASP A 163 9.56 12.31 6.25
C ASP A 163 8.86 11.67 7.47
N ILE A 164 8.29 10.46 7.30
CA ILE A 164 7.77 9.67 8.41
C ILE A 164 8.89 8.80 8.96
N PRO A 165 9.21 8.91 10.25
CA PRO A 165 10.29 8.14 10.85
C PRO A 165 9.99 6.65 10.83
N LEU A 166 11.01 5.84 10.53
CA LEU A 166 10.89 4.37 10.45
C LEU A 166 10.63 3.69 11.82
N ASN A 167 10.83 4.43 12.91
CA ASN A 167 10.52 3.92 14.25
C ASN A 167 9.02 3.99 14.50
N VAL A 168 8.35 2.90 14.31
CA VAL A 168 6.87 2.77 14.28
C VAL A 168 6.26 2.64 15.67
N SER A 169 6.93 3.09 16.74
CA SER A 169 6.27 3.13 18.04
C SER A 169 5.18 4.20 18.03
N ARG A 170 3.98 3.80 18.42
CA ARG A 170 2.76 4.65 18.43
C ARG A 170 2.98 5.98 19.15
N SER A 171 3.69 5.98 20.27
CA SER A 171 3.99 7.17 21.05
C SER A 171 4.92 8.14 20.31
N TYR A 172 5.85 7.64 19.53
CA TYR A 172 6.78 8.47 18.76
C TYR A 172 6.06 9.14 17.58
N LEU A 173 5.28 8.40 16.82
CA LEU A 173 4.52 8.93 15.68
C LEU A 173 3.56 10.05 16.10
N GLN A 174 2.89 9.91 17.26
CA GLN A 174 1.97 10.93 17.78
C GLN A 174 2.66 12.23 18.22
N SER A 175 3.92 12.18 18.61
CA SER A 175 4.70 13.35 19.04
C SER A 175 5.40 14.09 17.92
N ASP A 176 5.64 13.42 16.78
CA ASP A 176 6.41 13.99 15.66
C ASP A 176 5.65 15.11 14.95
N SER A 177 6.34 16.23 14.72
CA SER A 177 5.77 17.43 14.10
C SER A 177 5.43 17.23 12.62
N ASN A 178 6.21 16.42 11.89
CA ASN A 178 5.97 16.14 10.48
C ASN A 178 4.76 15.22 10.32
N VAL A 179 4.64 14.21 11.17
CA VAL A 179 3.47 13.33 11.21
C VAL A 179 2.18 14.15 11.43
N LYS A 180 2.19 15.11 12.35
CA LYS A 180 1.04 16.01 12.58
C LYS A 180 0.69 16.85 11.34
N LYS A 181 1.69 17.40 10.65
CA LYS A 181 1.48 18.17 9.41
C LYS A 181 0.90 17.28 8.31
N ILE A 182 1.43 16.08 8.13
CA ILE A 182 0.95 15.08 7.16
C ILE A 182 -0.50 14.71 7.47
N SER A 183 -0.82 14.40 8.73
CA SER A 183 -2.18 14.07 9.17
C SER A 183 -3.18 15.21 8.90
N THR A 184 -2.79 16.45 9.19
CA THR A 184 -3.61 17.64 8.91
C THR A 184 -3.83 17.82 7.40
N TYR A 185 -2.79 17.62 6.60
CA TYR A 185 -2.88 17.73 5.14
C TYR A 185 -3.81 16.66 4.56
N ILE A 186 -3.68 15.40 4.98
CA ILE A 186 -4.56 14.31 4.57
C ILE A 186 -6.00 14.66 4.90
N SER A 187 -6.28 15.11 6.12
CA SER A 187 -7.62 15.51 6.56
C SER A 187 -8.21 16.58 5.66
N LYS A 188 -7.42 17.61 5.34
CA LYS A 188 -7.84 18.70 4.45
C LYS A 188 -8.16 18.18 3.04
N LYS A 189 -7.26 17.38 2.45
CA LYS A 189 -7.48 16.82 1.10
C LYS A 189 -8.70 15.92 1.03
N VAL A 190 -8.92 15.11 2.06
CA VAL A 190 -10.14 14.29 2.16
C VAL A 190 -11.37 15.16 2.23
N SER A 191 -11.36 16.19 3.09
CA SER A 191 -12.48 17.14 3.23
C SER A 191 -12.80 17.86 1.91
N ASP A 192 -11.78 18.40 1.23
CA ASP A 192 -11.93 19.09 -0.05
C ASP A 192 -12.53 18.17 -1.13
N ARG A 193 -12.07 16.91 -1.17
CA ARG A 193 -12.59 15.92 -2.13
C ARG A 193 -14.03 15.54 -1.83
N LEU A 194 -14.36 15.31 -0.57
CA LEU A 194 -15.73 15.06 -0.15
C LEU A 194 -16.65 16.22 -0.50
N GLN A 195 -16.25 17.46 -0.25
CA GLN A 195 -17.03 18.65 -0.63
C GLN A 195 -17.25 18.73 -2.15
N ALA A 196 -16.23 18.44 -2.96
CA ALA A 196 -16.35 18.42 -4.42
C ALA A 196 -17.36 17.36 -4.89
N ILE A 197 -17.30 16.16 -4.31
CA ILE A 197 -18.26 15.08 -4.62
C ILE A 197 -19.66 15.46 -4.18
N PHE A 198 -19.81 16.09 -3.01
CA PHE A 198 -21.10 16.57 -2.48
C PHE A 198 -21.79 17.55 -3.43
N LYS A 199 -21.01 18.45 -4.02
CA LYS A 199 -21.53 19.43 -4.98
C LYS A 199 -21.96 18.77 -6.30
N ASN A 200 -21.21 17.76 -6.76
CA ASN A 200 -21.37 17.21 -8.10
C ASN A 200 -22.21 15.93 -8.16
N ASN A 201 -22.31 15.16 -7.06
CA ASN A 201 -23.00 13.86 -7.05
C ASN A 201 -23.64 13.54 -5.68
N ARG A 202 -24.87 14.04 -5.46
CA ARG A 202 -25.62 13.79 -4.22
C ARG A 202 -25.88 12.31 -3.90
N LYS A 203 -25.94 11.44 -4.91
CA LYS A 203 -26.20 10.00 -4.69
C LYS A 203 -25.01 9.28 -4.05
N ALA A 204 -23.79 9.65 -4.41
CA ALA A 204 -22.59 9.07 -3.79
C ALA A 204 -22.48 9.41 -2.29
N VAL A 205 -23.07 10.54 -1.89
CA VAL A 205 -22.99 11.05 -0.52
C VAL A 205 -23.99 10.38 0.42
N SER A 206 -25.12 9.89 -0.05
CA SER A 206 -26.08 9.20 0.82
C SER A 206 -25.48 7.92 1.45
N TYR A 207 -24.44 7.34 0.84
CA TYR A 207 -23.69 6.21 1.42
C TYR A 207 -22.71 6.66 2.52
N THR A 208 -22.19 7.88 2.48
CA THR A 208 -21.25 8.39 3.49
C THR A 208 -21.97 8.91 4.74
N HIS A 209 -23.21 9.38 4.63
CA HIS A 209 -24.02 9.84 5.77
C HIS A 209 -24.41 8.73 6.75
N LEU A 210 -24.50 7.48 6.29
CA LEU A 210 -24.80 6.33 7.13
C LEU A 210 -23.62 5.90 8.02
N THR A 211 -22.43 6.45 7.81
CA THR A 211 -21.19 6.00 8.48
C THR A 211 -20.61 7.01 9.46
N LEU A 212 -21.11 8.24 9.50
CA LEU A 212 -20.71 9.23 10.49
C LEU A 212 -21.62 9.10 11.72
N PRO A 213 -21.09 8.79 12.92
CA PRO A 213 -21.88 8.87 14.13
C PRO A 213 -22.33 10.32 14.32
N THR A 214 -23.62 10.57 14.23
CA THR A 214 -24.21 11.84 14.69
C THR A 214 -24.09 11.87 16.20
N ASN A 215 -23.03 12.47 16.72
CA ASN A 215 -23.00 12.90 18.10
C ASN A 215 -24.09 13.97 18.27
N ARG A 216 -25.18 13.57 18.89
CA ARG A 216 -26.07 14.46 19.65
C ARG A 216 -25.56 14.55 21.07
#